data_6c764f5a357d2d26718659afc615eae8
#
_entry.id   6c764f5a357d2d26718659afc615eae8
#
_cell.length_a   1.000
_cell.length_b   1.000
_cell.length_c   1.000
_cell.angle_alpha   90.00
_cell.angle_beta   90.00
_cell.angle_gamma   90.00
#
_symmetry.space_group_name_H-M   'P 1'
#
loop_
_entity.id
_entity.type
_entity.pdbx_description
1 polymer ?
#
loop_
_entity_poly.entity_id
_entity_poly.type
_entity_poly.pdbx_seq_one_letter_code
_entity_poly.pdbx_strand_id
1 'polypeptide(L)'
;MRSKSWKMLVLVLALAVPSRAAAATADTLTVVTLNLWHDQHEWPKRLAVILAELRRLRPDVVCLQEVLQNPQLRNQAETLGDSLGCHVQFASVDGPERPKRYGNAILTPHRVLVDEERNLAPADDYRAVAHVRFAWRGREVDAYATHLHHTKAGGAIRATQIRHLVAYVDSTRGKGPVVIGGDFNCELGTPEMALMTSRYRDVSQTVHPHATRAEAATYNPLFEPDVGVIDHLFVESSPRRRVTPVACEVIFRTPAADSVWASDHFGLVGKIAVAR
;
A
#
# COMPACT_ATOMS: atom_id res chain seq x y z
N MET A 1 -69.49 -60.57 3.43
CA MET A 1 -69.11 -59.12 3.41
C MET A 1 -67.66 -59.01 3.82
N ARG A 2 -66.72 -58.68 2.90
CA ARG A 2 -65.32 -58.54 3.21
C ARG A 2 -64.98 -57.05 3.19
N SER A 3 -64.54 -56.44 4.33
CA SER A 3 -64.11 -55.07 4.45
C SER A 3 -62.69 -54.92 3.89
N LYS A 4 -62.50 -54.05 2.93
CA LYS A 4 -61.19 -53.67 2.42
C LYS A 4 -60.71 -52.51 3.28
N SER A 5 -59.67 -52.71 4.12
CA SER A 5 -58.97 -51.65 4.80
C SER A 5 -57.90 -50.99 3.87
N TRP A 6 -58.10 -49.74 3.54
CA TRP A 6 -57.13 -48.92 2.77
C TRP A 6 -56.08 -48.37 3.76
N LYS A 7 -54.84 -48.85 3.62
CA LYS A 7 -53.69 -48.25 4.33
C LYS A 7 -53.24 -47.02 3.57
N MET A 8 -53.45 -45.88 4.17
CA MET A 8 -52.95 -44.59 3.64
C MET A 8 -51.45 -44.48 3.90
N LEU A 9 -50.64 -44.47 2.86
CA LEU A 9 -49.20 -44.27 2.91
C LEU A 9 -48.92 -42.77 2.97
N VAL A 10 -48.49 -42.25 4.16
CA VAL A 10 -48.07 -40.84 4.31
C VAL A 10 -46.61 -40.74 3.88
N LEU A 11 -46.39 -40.11 2.74
CA LEU A 11 -45.05 -39.81 2.22
C LEU A 11 -44.54 -38.52 2.91
N VAL A 12 -43.63 -38.65 3.87
CA VAL A 12 -42.97 -37.50 4.46
C VAL A 12 -41.84 -37.02 3.53
N LEU A 13 -42.08 -35.94 2.80
CA LEU A 13 -41.06 -35.28 2.05
C LEU A 13 -40.15 -34.48 2.99
N ALA A 14 -38.95 -34.98 3.29
CA ALA A 14 -37.92 -34.22 3.99
C ALA A 14 -37.37 -33.14 3.05
N LEU A 15 -37.77 -31.89 3.23
CA LEU A 15 -37.18 -30.74 2.60
C LEU A 15 -35.76 -30.53 3.18
N ALA A 16 -34.74 -30.90 2.39
CA ALA A 16 -33.36 -30.56 2.70
C ALA A 16 -33.19 -29.03 2.56
N VAL A 17 -33.12 -28.33 3.69
CA VAL A 17 -32.75 -26.92 3.72
C VAL A 17 -31.28 -26.84 3.36
N PRO A 18 -30.87 -26.14 2.27
CA PRO A 18 -29.47 -25.99 1.96
C PRO A 18 -28.80 -25.20 3.10
N SER A 19 -27.87 -25.85 3.79
CA SER A 19 -27.00 -25.19 4.75
C SER A 19 -26.28 -24.05 4.04
N ARG A 20 -26.65 -22.80 4.34
CA ARG A 20 -25.92 -21.62 3.90
C ARG A 20 -24.56 -21.69 4.57
N ALA A 21 -23.53 -22.15 3.84
CA ALA A 21 -22.16 -22.07 4.30
C ALA A 21 -21.93 -20.61 4.72
N ALA A 22 -21.66 -20.38 6.01
CA ALA A 22 -21.31 -19.05 6.51
C ALA A 22 -20.09 -18.60 5.69
N ALA A 23 -20.26 -17.53 4.90
CA ALA A 23 -19.16 -16.93 4.20
C ALA A 23 -18.09 -16.59 5.24
N ALA A 24 -16.92 -17.20 5.13
CA ALA A 24 -15.81 -16.91 6.04
C ALA A 24 -15.58 -15.40 6.00
N THR A 25 -15.79 -14.73 7.14
CA THR A 25 -15.60 -13.28 7.23
C THR A 25 -14.13 -12.98 6.97
N ALA A 26 -13.84 -12.33 5.85
CA ALA A 26 -12.49 -11.90 5.53
C ALA A 26 -12.09 -10.77 6.49
N ASP A 27 -10.89 -10.84 7.03
CA ASP A 27 -10.30 -9.71 7.74
C ASP A 27 -9.83 -8.67 6.72
N THR A 28 -9.93 -7.39 7.04
CA THR A 28 -9.55 -6.31 6.12
C THR A 28 -8.28 -5.63 6.61
N LEU A 29 -7.25 -5.65 5.79
CA LEU A 29 -5.98 -4.93 5.99
C LEU A 29 -6.11 -3.53 5.35
N THR A 30 -5.80 -2.49 6.12
CA THR A 30 -5.81 -1.10 5.66
C THR A 30 -4.38 -0.63 5.40
N VAL A 31 -4.08 -0.26 4.16
CA VAL A 31 -2.75 0.16 3.69
C VAL A 31 -2.83 1.58 3.17
N VAL A 32 -1.86 2.42 3.54
CA VAL A 32 -1.72 3.78 3.01
C VAL A 32 -0.37 3.91 2.29
N THR A 33 -0.31 4.64 1.18
CA THR A 33 0.94 5.18 0.63
C THR A 33 0.84 6.68 0.45
N LEU A 34 1.93 7.39 0.73
CA LEU A 34 2.02 8.84 0.61
C LEU A 34 3.47 9.27 0.39
N ASN A 35 3.74 9.98 -0.71
CA ASN A 35 4.95 10.76 -0.86
C ASN A 35 4.84 12.00 0.04
N LEU A 36 5.82 12.21 0.92
CA LEU A 36 5.78 13.29 1.93
C LEU A 36 6.20 14.65 1.40
N TRP A 37 6.77 14.72 0.17
CA TRP A 37 7.34 15.97 -0.34
C TRP A 37 8.40 16.56 0.60
N HIS A 38 9.17 15.72 1.24
CA HIS A 38 10.20 16.02 2.25
C HIS A 38 9.86 17.26 3.15
N ASP A 39 10.72 18.25 3.31
CA ASP A 39 10.50 19.44 4.15
C ASP A 39 10.01 20.67 3.37
N GLN A 40 9.57 20.50 2.12
CA GLN A 40 9.05 21.61 1.32
C GLN A 40 7.85 22.27 1.98
N HIS A 41 7.74 23.58 1.74
CA HIS A 41 6.70 24.41 2.36
C HIS A 41 6.66 24.26 3.90
N GLU A 42 5.51 24.50 4.51
CA GLU A 42 5.35 24.53 5.96
C GLU A 42 5.18 23.10 6.52
N TRP A 43 6.27 22.30 6.56
CA TRP A 43 6.22 20.93 7.07
C TRP A 43 5.45 20.78 8.39
N PRO A 44 5.60 21.64 9.44
CA PRO A 44 4.83 21.49 10.67
C PRO A 44 3.32 21.54 10.47
N LYS A 45 2.82 22.36 9.56
CA LYS A 45 1.39 22.43 9.23
C LYS A 45 0.96 21.19 8.44
N ARG A 46 1.77 20.77 7.45
CA ARG A 46 1.54 19.55 6.66
C ARG A 46 1.51 18.31 7.55
N LEU A 47 2.45 18.20 8.49
CA LEU A 47 2.48 17.15 9.49
C LEU A 47 1.17 17.04 10.27
N ALA A 48 0.59 18.16 10.70
CA ALA A 48 -0.69 18.17 11.42
C ALA A 48 -1.83 17.61 10.56
N VAL A 49 -1.88 17.97 9.27
CA VAL A 49 -2.88 17.47 8.29
C VAL A 49 -2.72 15.97 8.09
N ILE A 50 -1.49 15.50 7.87
CA ILE A 50 -1.17 14.08 7.67
C ILE A 50 -1.54 13.26 8.92
N LEU A 51 -1.15 13.72 10.11
CA LEU A 51 -1.47 13.05 11.37
C LEU A 51 -2.97 12.95 11.62
N ALA A 52 -3.73 14.00 11.35
CA ALA A 52 -5.18 14.00 11.54
C ALA A 52 -5.84 12.90 10.68
N GLU A 53 -5.43 12.78 9.42
CA GLU A 53 -5.99 11.79 8.50
C GLU A 53 -5.52 10.36 8.85
N LEU A 54 -4.25 10.14 9.16
CA LEU A 54 -3.76 8.83 9.56
C LEU A 54 -4.41 8.34 10.86
N ARG A 55 -4.68 9.22 11.83
CA ARG A 55 -5.45 8.90 13.04
C ARG A 55 -6.89 8.51 12.73
N ARG A 56 -7.52 9.18 11.77
CA ARG A 56 -8.89 8.86 11.32
C ARG A 56 -8.94 7.49 10.63
N LEU A 57 -7.99 7.23 9.74
CA LEU A 57 -7.93 6.00 8.94
C LEU A 57 -7.50 4.78 9.76
N ARG A 58 -6.65 4.97 10.78
CA ARG A 58 -6.04 3.90 11.60
C ARG A 58 -5.49 2.77 10.74
N PRO A 59 -4.53 3.06 9.83
CA PRO A 59 -3.99 2.06 8.92
C PRO A 59 -3.21 0.98 9.67
N ASP A 60 -3.20 -0.24 9.13
CA ASP A 60 -2.36 -1.33 9.59
C ASP A 60 -0.90 -1.15 9.15
N VAL A 61 -0.70 -0.46 8.01
CA VAL A 61 0.63 -0.13 7.49
C VAL A 61 0.57 1.14 6.64
N VAL A 62 1.61 1.96 6.75
CA VAL A 62 1.82 3.18 5.95
C VAL A 62 3.16 3.09 5.24
N CYS A 63 3.16 3.25 3.91
CA CYS A 63 4.34 3.36 3.05
C CYS A 63 4.58 4.84 2.75
N LEU A 64 5.73 5.37 3.15
CA LEU A 64 6.09 6.77 2.95
C LEU A 64 7.26 6.91 2.00
N GLN A 65 7.22 7.92 1.13
CA GLN A 65 8.30 8.29 0.25
C GLN A 65 8.76 9.71 0.58
N GLU A 66 9.94 10.08 0.12
CA GLU A 66 10.58 11.39 0.37
C GLU A 66 10.69 11.74 1.86
N VAL A 67 10.95 10.74 2.68
CA VAL A 67 11.23 10.95 4.09
C VAL A 67 12.60 11.58 4.25
N LEU A 68 12.68 12.74 4.90
CA LEU A 68 13.89 13.48 5.12
C LEU A 68 14.23 13.55 6.62
N GLN A 69 15.54 13.50 6.91
CA GLN A 69 16.13 14.02 8.14
C GLN A 69 17.34 14.89 7.81
N ASN A 70 17.63 15.87 8.64
CA ASN A 70 18.85 16.67 8.59
C ASN A 70 19.14 17.25 9.98
N PRO A 71 20.25 17.99 10.19
CA PRO A 71 20.58 18.51 11.53
C PRO A 71 19.51 19.41 12.18
N GLN A 72 18.59 19.99 11.39
CA GLN A 72 17.52 20.87 11.85
C GLN A 72 16.14 20.19 11.82
N LEU A 73 16.05 18.99 11.21
CA LEU A 73 14.82 18.25 11.05
C LEU A 73 15.01 16.81 11.50
N ARG A 74 14.37 16.44 12.60
CA ARG A 74 14.26 15.03 12.98
C ARG A 74 13.62 14.23 11.84
N ASN A 75 14.00 12.95 11.72
CA ASN A 75 13.41 12.06 10.73
C ASN A 75 11.87 12.17 10.73
N GLN A 76 11.30 12.49 9.57
CA GLN A 76 9.86 12.75 9.44
C GLN A 76 9.04 11.50 9.75
N ALA A 77 9.51 10.30 9.37
CA ALA A 77 8.83 9.05 9.66
C ALA A 77 8.86 8.72 11.16
N GLU A 78 9.98 8.98 11.85
CA GLU A 78 10.05 8.83 13.32
C GLU A 78 9.08 9.78 14.03
N THR A 79 8.97 11.02 13.56
CA THR A 79 8.03 12.01 14.11
C THR A 79 6.59 11.55 13.97
N LEU A 80 6.24 10.98 12.79
CA LEU A 80 4.93 10.39 12.56
C LEU A 80 4.72 9.12 13.40
N GLY A 81 5.71 8.22 13.44
CA GLY A 81 5.66 6.97 14.17
C GLY A 81 5.42 7.17 15.68
N ASP A 82 6.17 8.07 16.31
CA ASP A 82 5.97 8.42 17.73
C ASP A 82 4.57 8.98 18.00
N SER A 83 4.08 9.84 17.08
CA SER A 83 2.76 10.46 17.21
C SER A 83 1.60 9.48 17.03
N LEU A 84 1.85 8.35 16.36
CA LEU A 84 0.86 7.30 16.03
C LEU A 84 1.05 6.01 16.85
N GLY A 85 2.14 5.91 17.64
CA GLY A 85 2.49 4.70 18.36
C GLY A 85 2.89 3.55 17.44
N CYS A 86 3.57 3.85 16.32
CA CYS A 86 3.99 2.88 15.31
C CYS A 86 5.48 2.57 15.38
N HIS A 87 5.84 1.33 15.04
CA HIS A 87 7.20 0.99 14.61
C HIS A 87 7.52 1.70 13.30
N VAL A 88 8.77 2.10 13.12
CA VAL A 88 9.26 2.79 11.92
C VAL A 88 10.46 2.04 11.36
N GLN A 89 10.37 1.60 10.12
CA GLN A 89 11.51 1.20 9.30
C GLN A 89 11.83 2.30 8.32
N PHE A 90 13.05 2.81 8.33
CA PHE A 90 13.52 3.85 7.41
C PHE A 90 14.66 3.34 6.53
N ALA A 91 14.41 3.24 5.23
CA ALA A 91 15.36 2.81 4.21
C ALA A 91 15.95 4.02 3.48
N SER A 92 17.27 4.12 3.46
CA SER A 92 18.01 5.17 2.78
C SER A 92 19.32 4.65 2.23
N VAL A 93 19.73 5.12 1.06
CA VAL A 93 21.08 4.87 0.53
C VAL A 93 22.17 5.61 1.31
N ASP A 94 21.79 6.64 2.06
CA ASP A 94 22.68 7.34 2.98
C ASP A 94 22.91 6.48 4.23
N GLY A 95 24.15 6.26 4.60
CA GLY A 95 24.50 5.51 5.82
C GLY A 95 23.95 6.15 7.09
N PRO A 96 23.76 5.38 8.16
CA PRO A 96 23.17 5.86 9.41
C PRO A 96 23.98 6.97 10.10
N GLU A 97 25.26 7.06 9.79
CA GLU A 97 26.18 8.09 10.28
C GLU A 97 25.99 9.46 9.61
N ARG A 98 25.25 9.51 8.47
CA ARG A 98 25.01 10.76 7.75
C ARG A 98 23.99 11.63 8.48
N PRO A 99 24.28 12.88 8.78
CA PRO A 99 23.31 13.78 9.42
C PRO A 99 22.12 14.11 8.52
N LYS A 100 22.32 14.14 7.20
CA LYS A 100 21.25 14.27 6.21
C LYS A 100 21.02 12.91 5.56
N ARG A 101 19.77 12.42 5.65
CA ARG A 101 19.33 11.17 5.03
C ARG A 101 17.98 11.39 4.34
N TYR A 102 17.83 10.79 3.18
CA TYR A 102 16.61 10.85 2.39
C TYR A 102 16.23 9.44 1.93
N GLY A 103 14.94 9.10 2.00
CA GLY A 103 14.55 7.74 1.64
C GLY A 103 13.07 7.47 1.79
N ASN A 104 12.75 6.21 2.06
CA ASN A 104 11.40 5.70 2.21
C ASN A 104 11.22 5.14 3.62
N ALA A 105 9.98 5.07 4.09
CA ALA A 105 9.71 4.44 5.38
C ALA A 105 8.44 3.59 5.36
N ILE A 106 8.38 2.64 6.29
CA ILE A 106 7.17 1.90 6.63
C ILE A 106 6.84 2.16 8.10
N LEU A 107 5.58 2.50 8.36
CA LEU A 107 5.04 2.60 9.71
C LEU A 107 4.00 1.51 9.92
N THR A 108 4.02 0.84 11.08
CA THR A 108 2.98 -0.13 11.46
C THR A 108 2.77 -0.13 12.97
N PRO A 109 1.52 -0.18 13.47
CA PRO A 109 1.23 -0.34 14.90
C PRO A 109 1.38 -1.81 15.36
N HIS A 110 1.68 -2.73 14.45
CA HIS A 110 1.75 -4.15 14.74
C HIS A 110 3.15 -4.60 15.15
N ARG A 111 3.23 -5.77 15.82
CA ARG A 111 4.51 -6.36 16.22
C ARG A 111 5.32 -6.79 14.99
N VAL A 112 6.47 -6.16 14.82
CA VAL A 112 7.40 -6.44 13.72
C VAL A 112 8.17 -7.74 13.97
N LEU A 113 8.38 -8.51 12.92
CA LEU A 113 9.08 -9.79 12.88
C LEU A 113 10.36 -9.71 12.05
N VAL A 114 10.33 -8.91 10.98
CA VAL A 114 11.47 -8.62 10.09
C VAL A 114 11.44 -7.14 9.78
N ASP A 115 12.63 -6.53 9.72
CA ASP A 115 12.86 -5.12 9.52
C ASP A 115 14.16 -4.98 8.71
N GLU A 116 14.04 -4.75 7.41
CA GLU A 116 15.16 -4.78 6.46
C GLU A 116 15.04 -3.69 5.40
N GLU A 117 16.15 -3.43 4.72
CA GLU A 117 16.20 -2.52 3.58
C GLU A 117 17.09 -3.05 2.46
N ARG A 118 16.91 -2.54 1.25
CA ARG A 118 17.77 -2.86 0.10
C ARG A 118 17.90 -1.65 -0.83
N ASN A 119 19.13 -1.33 -1.21
CA ASN A 119 19.39 -0.38 -2.28
C ASN A 119 19.00 -0.98 -3.63
N LEU A 120 18.34 -0.19 -4.47
CA LEU A 120 17.97 -0.58 -5.82
C LEU A 120 19.07 -0.19 -6.82
N ALA A 121 19.26 -1.00 -7.85
CA ALA A 121 20.16 -0.65 -8.95
C ALA A 121 19.45 0.24 -9.99
N PRO A 122 20.18 1.16 -10.64
CA PRO A 122 21.62 1.40 -10.49
C PRO A 122 21.95 2.13 -9.18
N ALA A 123 23.12 1.89 -8.63
CA ALA A 123 23.52 2.41 -7.32
C ALA A 123 23.67 3.95 -7.28
N ASP A 124 23.93 4.55 -8.41
CA ASP A 124 24.08 6.01 -8.60
C ASP A 124 22.74 6.76 -8.74
N ASP A 125 21.60 6.06 -8.70
CA ASP A 125 20.27 6.68 -8.71
C ASP A 125 19.67 6.89 -7.31
N TYR A 126 20.37 6.48 -6.27
CA TYR A 126 20.01 6.72 -4.85
C TYR A 126 18.58 6.29 -4.48
N ARG A 127 18.15 5.08 -4.93
CA ARG A 127 16.85 4.52 -4.60
C ARG A 127 16.98 3.29 -3.71
N ALA A 128 16.06 3.17 -2.76
CA ALA A 128 16.00 2.06 -1.82
C ALA A 128 14.57 1.52 -1.68
N VAL A 129 14.45 0.34 -1.12
CA VAL A 129 13.19 -0.27 -0.70
C VAL A 129 13.27 -0.62 0.78
N ALA A 130 12.27 -0.22 1.55
CA ALA A 130 12.05 -0.66 2.92
C ALA A 130 11.20 -1.93 2.90
N HIS A 131 11.47 -2.86 3.81
CA HIS A 131 10.68 -4.07 4.02
C HIS A 131 10.40 -4.28 5.51
N VAL A 132 9.14 -4.53 5.85
CA VAL A 132 8.71 -4.93 7.17
C VAL A 132 7.80 -6.15 7.05
N ARG A 133 8.11 -7.21 7.82
CA ARG A 133 7.13 -8.28 8.08
C ARG A 133 6.57 -8.09 9.47
N PHE A 134 5.25 -8.10 9.59
CA PHE A 134 4.57 -7.91 10.88
C PHE A 134 3.48 -8.95 11.14
N ALA A 135 3.20 -9.17 12.41
CA ALA A 135 2.12 -10.06 12.85
C ALA A 135 0.78 -9.33 12.81
N TRP A 136 -0.18 -9.84 12.03
CA TRP A 136 -1.49 -9.26 11.86
C TRP A 136 -2.58 -10.33 11.97
N ARG A 137 -3.43 -10.26 13.01
CA ARG A 137 -4.57 -11.19 13.22
C ARG A 137 -4.21 -12.68 13.09
N GLY A 138 -3.07 -13.07 13.68
CA GLY A 138 -2.58 -14.46 13.64
C GLY A 138 -1.90 -14.87 12.33
N ARG A 139 -1.57 -13.91 11.47
CA ARG A 139 -0.82 -14.09 10.22
C ARG A 139 0.39 -13.19 10.18
N GLU A 140 1.27 -13.48 9.24
CA GLU A 140 2.35 -12.58 8.87
C GLU A 140 1.97 -11.83 7.59
N VAL A 141 2.27 -10.54 7.53
CA VAL A 141 2.09 -9.69 6.34
C VAL A 141 3.43 -9.06 6.01
N ASP A 142 3.82 -9.13 4.74
CA ASP A 142 5.00 -8.42 4.22
C ASP A 142 4.57 -7.12 3.55
N ALA A 143 5.18 -6.02 3.96
CA ALA A 143 5.00 -4.71 3.36
C ALA A 143 6.31 -4.17 2.82
N TYR A 144 6.26 -3.58 1.62
CA TYR A 144 7.40 -2.96 0.96
C TYR A 144 7.06 -1.53 0.58
N ALA A 145 7.98 -0.59 0.82
CA ALA A 145 7.85 0.81 0.41
C ALA A 145 9.02 1.23 -0.46
N THR A 146 8.74 1.84 -1.61
CA THR A 146 9.76 2.26 -2.57
C THR A 146 9.44 3.60 -3.19
N HIS A 147 10.45 4.24 -3.78
CA HIS A 147 10.34 5.42 -4.63
C HIS A 147 11.32 5.25 -5.80
N LEU A 148 10.80 5.21 -7.02
CA LEU A 148 11.60 4.93 -8.21
C LEU A 148 12.12 6.22 -8.86
N HIS A 149 12.93 6.08 -9.90
CA HIS A 149 13.54 7.17 -10.65
C HIS A 149 12.49 8.15 -11.22
N HIS A 150 12.70 9.46 -11.01
CA HIS A 150 11.67 10.49 -11.22
C HIS A 150 11.57 11.07 -12.63
N THR A 151 12.62 10.95 -13.47
CA THR A 151 12.59 11.64 -14.77
C THR A 151 11.65 10.95 -15.77
N LYS A 152 10.97 11.74 -16.61
CA LYS A 152 10.08 11.20 -17.67
C LYS A 152 10.81 10.24 -18.60
N ALA A 153 12.07 10.54 -18.97
CA ALA A 153 12.89 9.69 -19.83
C ALA A 153 13.49 8.46 -19.13
N GLY A 154 13.35 8.33 -17.81
CA GLY A 154 13.99 7.31 -16.98
C GLY A 154 13.39 5.91 -17.03
N GLY A 155 12.56 5.56 -18.02
CA GLY A 155 11.88 4.26 -18.09
C GLY A 155 12.82 3.05 -18.00
N ALA A 156 14.00 3.10 -18.64
CA ALA A 156 14.98 2.03 -18.55
C ALA A 156 15.58 1.86 -17.14
N ILE A 157 15.76 2.97 -16.42
CA ILE A 157 16.22 2.97 -15.03
C ILE A 157 15.13 2.37 -14.15
N ARG A 158 13.87 2.84 -14.25
CA ARG A 158 12.73 2.28 -13.53
C ARG A 158 12.54 0.79 -13.80
N ALA A 159 12.68 0.34 -15.05
CA ALA A 159 12.62 -1.08 -15.40
C ALA A 159 13.69 -1.90 -14.67
N THR A 160 14.89 -1.34 -14.47
CA THR A 160 15.96 -1.99 -13.69
C THR A 160 15.61 -2.02 -12.21
N GLN A 161 15.13 -0.92 -11.66
CA GLN A 161 14.69 -0.82 -10.26
C GLN A 161 13.54 -1.78 -9.95
N ILE A 162 12.56 -1.89 -10.85
CA ILE A 162 11.45 -2.84 -10.72
C ILE A 162 11.95 -4.30 -10.72
N ARG A 163 12.90 -4.66 -11.58
CA ARG A 163 13.49 -6.02 -11.53
C ARG A 163 14.15 -6.29 -10.18
N HIS A 164 14.90 -5.32 -9.64
CA HIS A 164 15.55 -5.46 -8.33
C HIS A 164 14.52 -5.52 -7.20
N LEU A 165 13.48 -4.67 -7.22
CA LEU A 165 12.37 -4.71 -6.26
C LEU A 165 11.70 -6.09 -6.26
N VAL A 166 11.31 -6.59 -7.43
CA VAL A 166 10.64 -7.89 -7.55
C VAL A 166 11.53 -9.02 -7.07
N ALA A 167 12.82 -9.01 -7.43
CA ALA A 167 13.79 -10.02 -6.97
C ALA A 167 13.97 -9.96 -5.43
N TYR A 168 14.00 -8.76 -4.85
CA TYR A 168 14.07 -8.59 -3.40
C TYR A 168 12.81 -9.10 -2.71
N VAL A 169 11.63 -8.74 -3.20
CA VAL A 169 10.35 -9.28 -2.69
C VAL A 169 10.36 -10.80 -2.75
N ASP A 170 10.76 -11.41 -3.86
CA ASP A 170 10.80 -12.88 -4.01
C ASP A 170 11.74 -13.56 -3.03
N SER A 171 12.87 -12.92 -2.70
CA SER A 171 13.89 -13.49 -1.80
C SER A 171 13.54 -13.33 -0.31
N THR A 172 12.73 -12.34 0.05
CA THR A 172 12.48 -11.96 1.45
C THR A 172 11.07 -12.25 1.94
N ARG A 173 10.07 -12.29 1.03
CA ARG A 173 8.67 -12.50 1.41
C ARG A 173 8.42 -13.82 2.11
N GLY A 174 7.53 -13.82 3.09
CA GLY A 174 7.02 -14.99 3.77
C GLY A 174 5.87 -15.69 3.01
N LYS A 175 5.06 -16.43 3.76
CA LYS A 175 3.91 -17.17 3.24
C LYS A 175 2.61 -16.34 3.22
N GLY A 176 2.59 -15.20 3.91
CA GLY A 176 1.44 -14.34 4.08
C GLY A 176 1.17 -13.40 2.90
N PRO A 177 0.20 -12.50 3.03
CA PRO A 177 -0.04 -11.42 2.09
C PRO A 177 1.20 -10.57 1.87
N VAL A 178 1.36 -10.09 0.62
CA VAL A 178 2.38 -9.12 0.22
C VAL A 178 1.69 -7.87 -0.26
N VAL A 179 2.07 -6.73 0.30
CA VAL A 179 1.66 -5.40 -0.15
C VAL A 179 2.89 -4.58 -0.51
N ILE A 180 2.82 -3.81 -1.60
CA ILE A 180 3.89 -2.92 -2.05
C ILE A 180 3.26 -1.56 -2.29
N GLY A 181 3.73 -0.54 -1.57
CA GLY A 181 3.29 0.84 -1.75
C GLY A 181 4.44 1.73 -2.20
N GLY A 182 4.16 2.73 -3.04
CA GLY A 182 5.21 3.64 -3.41
C GLY A 182 4.86 4.61 -4.53
N ASP A 183 5.79 5.55 -4.71
CA ASP A 183 5.87 6.41 -5.87
C ASP A 183 6.73 5.72 -6.95
N PHE A 184 6.08 5.23 -7.99
CA PHE A 184 6.72 4.53 -9.10
C PHE A 184 7.17 5.48 -10.20
N ASN A 185 6.77 6.76 -10.12
CA ASN A 185 7.08 7.78 -11.13
C ASN A 185 6.70 7.39 -12.57
N CYS A 186 5.73 6.49 -12.72
CA CYS A 186 5.18 6.07 -14.00
C CYS A 186 3.78 5.46 -13.84
N GLU A 187 2.98 5.54 -14.90
CA GLU A 187 1.65 4.97 -14.96
C GLU A 187 1.68 3.47 -15.31
N LEU A 188 0.64 2.72 -14.92
CA LEU A 188 0.56 1.26 -15.11
C LEU A 188 0.74 0.78 -16.55
N GLY A 189 0.33 1.58 -17.53
CA GLY A 189 0.41 1.25 -18.96
C GLY A 189 1.80 1.40 -19.57
N THR A 190 2.78 1.88 -18.83
CA THR A 190 4.15 2.07 -19.35
C THR A 190 4.91 0.73 -19.46
N PRO A 191 5.84 0.59 -20.43
CA PRO A 191 6.56 -0.66 -20.64
C PRO A 191 7.32 -1.16 -19.40
N GLU A 192 7.89 -0.25 -18.61
CA GLU A 192 8.63 -0.59 -17.39
C GLU A 192 7.75 -1.23 -16.31
N MET A 193 6.44 -0.94 -16.28
CA MET A 193 5.50 -1.52 -15.32
C MET A 193 5.03 -2.93 -15.68
N ALA A 194 5.36 -3.44 -16.87
CA ALA A 194 4.89 -4.75 -17.34
C ALA A 194 5.23 -5.89 -16.37
N LEU A 195 6.41 -5.87 -15.72
CA LEU A 195 6.78 -6.89 -14.74
C LEU A 195 5.92 -6.78 -13.48
N MET A 196 5.64 -5.57 -12.99
CA MET A 196 4.76 -5.36 -11.82
C MET A 196 3.35 -5.87 -12.11
N THR A 197 2.75 -5.42 -13.22
CA THR A 197 1.36 -5.75 -13.56
C THR A 197 1.15 -7.22 -13.92
N SER A 198 2.22 -7.93 -14.34
CA SER A 198 2.16 -9.39 -14.57
C SER A 198 2.11 -10.21 -13.27
N ARG A 199 2.56 -9.66 -12.15
CA ARG A 199 2.73 -10.37 -10.88
C ARG A 199 1.84 -9.86 -9.75
N TYR A 200 1.51 -8.59 -9.80
CA TYR A 200 0.75 -7.88 -8.77
C TYR A 200 -0.46 -7.19 -9.39
N ARG A 201 -1.52 -7.08 -8.60
CA ARG A 201 -2.71 -6.30 -8.94
C ARG A 201 -2.58 -4.93 -8.29
N ASP A 202 -2.72 -3.88 -9.07
CA ASP A 202 -2.90 -2.55 -8.52
C ASP A 202 -4.27 -2.44 -7.83
N VAL A 203 -4.26 -1.92 -6.62
CA VAL A 203 -5.46 -1.86 -5.76
C VAL A 203 -6.47 -0.88 -6.32
N SER A 204 -6.02 0.31 -6.76
CA SER A 204 -6.89 1.36 -7.31
C SER A 204 -7.53 0.90 -8.62
N GLN A 205 -6.74 0.40 -9.56
CA GLN A 205 -7.26 -0.10 -10.83
C GLN A 205 -8.20 -1.30 -10.66
N THR A 206 -7.94 -2.19 -9.67
CA THR A 206 -8.80 -3.34 -9.40
C THR A 206 -10.17 -2.91 -8.88
N VAL A 207 -10.21 -1.91 -8.01
CA VAL A 207 -11.45 -1.42 -7.39
C VAL A 207 -12.20 -0.47 -8.32
N HIS A 208 -11.48 0.33 -9.10
CA HIS A 208 -12.01 1.36 -9.98
C HIS A 208 -11.54 1.17 -11.44
N PRO A 209 -11.92 0.08 -12.11
CA PRO A 209 -11.39 -0.26 -13.45
C PRO A 209 -11.79 0.74 -14.55
N HIS A 210 -12.74 1.61 -14.28
CA HIS A 210 -13.26 2.62 -15.22
C HIS A 210 -13.00 4.06 -14.77
N ALA A 211 -12.22 4.26 -13.70
CA ALA A 211 -11.85 5.61 -13.28
C ALA A 211 -11.09 6.34 -14.40
N THR A 212 -11.43 7.58 -14.60
CA THR A 212 -10.66 8.46 -15.48
C THR A 212 -9.29 8.75 -14.87
N ARG A 213 -8.33 9.18 -15.67
CA ARG A 213 -7.00 9.59 -15.22
C ARG A 213 -7.08 10.68 -14.13
N ALA A 214 -8.01 11.62 -14.27
CA ALA A 214 -8.22 12.69 -13.30
C ALA A 214 -8.80 12.20 -11.96
N GLU A 215 -9.71 11.21 -11.99
CA GLU A 215 -10.26 10.60 -10.77
C GLU A 215 -9.24 9.76 -10.03
N ALA A 216 -8.36 9.07 -10.77
CA ALA A 216 -7.33 8.21 -10.21
C ALA A 216 -6.02 8.96 -9.90
N ALA A 217 -5.87 10.24 -10.31
CA ALA A 217 -4.64 11.00 -10.17
C ALA A 217 -4.13 10.99 -8.72
N THR A 218 -2.84 10.70 -8.58
CA THR A 218 -2.11 10.68 -7.31
C THR A 218 -1.12 11.83 -7.19
N TYR A 219 -0.83 12.54 -8.27
CA TYR A 219 -0.09 13.79 -8.23
C TYR A 219 -1.06 14.98 -8.33
N ASN A 220 -0.81 16.02 -7.55
CA ASN A 220 -1.67 17.19 -7.52
C ASN A 220 -1.42 18.08 -8.76
N PRO A 221 -2.40 18.21 -9.66
CA PRO A 221 -2.22 18.95 -10.92
C PRO A 221 -1.97 20.45 -10.74
N LEU A 222 -2.12 21.00 -9.53
CA LEU A 222 -1.75 22.38 -9.22
C LEU A 222 -0.22 22.58 -9.20
N PHE A 223 0.54 21.52 -8.93
CA PHE A 223 1.99 21.57 -8.91
C PHE A 223 2.59 21.17 -10.28
N GLU A 224 2.07 20.13 -10.93
CA GLU A 224 2.44 19.75 -12.28
C GLU A 224 1.24 19.13 -13.03
N PRO A 225 0.63 19.85 -14.00
CA PRO A 225 -0.62 19.45 -14.63
C PRO A 225 -0.58 18.14 -15.44
N ASP A 226 0.59 17.80 -16.01
CA ASP A 226 0.76 16.65 -16.89
C ASP A 226 1.12 15.34 -16.17
N VAL A 227 1.31 15.38 -14.86
CA VAL A 227 1.54 14.19 -14.05
C VAL A 227 0.18 13.61 -13.64
N GLY A 228 0.09 12.29 -13.57
CA GLY A 228 -1.19 11.61 -13.32
C GLY A 228 -1.11 10.61 -12.19
N VAL A 229 -1.23 9.33 -12.53
CA VAL A 229 -1.25 8.23 -11.56
C VAL A 229 0.14 7.63 -11.49
N ILE A 230 0.93 8.03 -10.51
CA ILE A 230 2.32 7.59 -10.35
C ILE A 230 2.60 6.92 -9.00
N ASP A 231 1.71 7.11 -8.02
CA ASP A 231 1.73 6.37 -6.76
C ASP A 231 0.82 5.16 -6.87
N HIS A 232 1.30 4.02 -6.41
CA HIS A 232 0.60 2.76 -6.54
C HIS A 232 0.58 1.96 -5.24
N LEU A 233 -0.50 1.21 -5.04
CA LEU A 233 -0.60 0.14 -4.06
C LEU A 233 -0.79 -1.18 -4.80
N PHE A 234 0.12 -2.12 -4.60
CA PHE A 234 0.06 -3.45 -5.20
C PHE A 234 -0.16 -4.54 -4.18
N VAL A 235 -0.90 -5.57 -4.58
CA VAL A 235 -1.02 -6.83 -3.86
C VAL A 235 -0.69 -8.00 -4.77
N GLU A 236 -0.16 -9.09 -4.22
CA GLU A 236 0.20 -10.27 -5.02
C GLU A 236 -1.04 -10.86 -5.70
N SER A 237 -0.92 -11.16 -6.99
CA SER A 237 -2.02 -11.71 -7.82
C SER A 237 -2.29 -13.20 -7.58
N SER A 238 -1.48 -13.89 -6.77
CA SER A 238 -1.58 -15.33 -6.57
C SER A 238 -2.88 -15.74 -5.86
N PRO A 239 -3.70 -16.64 -6.44
CA PRO A 239 -4.89 -17.17 -5.77
C PRO A 239 -4.60 -17.86 -4.43
N ARG A 240 -3.36 -18.36 -4.25
CA ARG A 240 -2.93 -19.02 -3.01
C ARG A 240 -2.86 -18.05 -1.82
N ARG A 241 -2.67 -16.75 -2.07
CA ARG A 241 -2.56 -15.73 -1.02
C ARG A 241 -3.92 -15.25 -0.51
N ARG A 242 -4.99 -15.54 -1.25
CA ARG A 242 -6.37 -15.20 -0.88
C ARG A 242 -6.55 -13.74 -0.46
N VAL A 243 -5.92 -12.84 -1.20
CA VAL A 243 -6.01 -11.39 -1.00
C VAL A 243 -6.83 -10.76 -2.11
N THR A 244 -7.74 -9.84 -1.74
CA THR A 244 -8.62 -9.18 -2.71
C THR A 244 -8.74 -7.70 -2.34
N PRO A 245 -8.36 -6.77 -3.23
CA PRO A 245 -8.71 -5.37 -3.07
C PRO A 245 -10.23 -5.20 -3.00
N VAL A 246 -10.73 -4.49 -1.98
CA VAL A 246 -12.17 -4.28 -1.77
C VAL A 246 -12.57 -2.82 -1.70
N ALA A 247 -11.63 -1.92 -1.41
CA ALA A 247 -11.82 -0.49 -1.52
C ALA A 247 -10.47 0.20 -1.78
N CYS A 248 -10.52 1.35 -2.46
CA CYS A 248 -9.40 2.25 -2.64
C CYS A 248 -9.92 3.68 -2.71
N GLU A 249 -9.26 4.60 -2.03
CA GLU A 249 -9.59 6.02 -2.07
C GLU A 249 -8.33 6.84 -2.26
N VAL A 250 -8.42 7.91 -3.05
CA VAL A 250 -7.39 8.95 -3.16
C VAL A 250 -7.67 9.97 -2.05
N ILE A 251 -6.74 10.10 -1.13
CA ILE A 251 -6.82 10.99 0.04
C ILE A 251 -5.97 12.25 -0.16
N PHE A 252 -6.24 13.30 0.63
CA PHE A 252 -5.56 14.60 0.55
C PHE A 252 -5.82 15.40 -0.73
N ARG A 253 -6.95 15.18 -1.41
CA ARG A 253 -7.33 15.90 -2.65
C ARG A 253 -7.78 17.34 -2.45
N THR A 254 -7.93 17.76 -1.22
CA THR A 254 -8.29 19.13 -0.85
C THR A 254 -7.30 19.67 0.16
N PRO A 255 -6.96 20.97 0.08
CA PRO A 255 -6.12 21.57 1.10
C PRO A 255 -6.89 21.65 2.43
N ALA A 256 -6.16 21.63 3.54
CA ALA A 256 -6.67 21.99 4.84
C ALA A 256 -6.92 23.50 4.95
N ALA A 257 -7.33 23.98 6.12
CA ALA A 257 -7.41 25.40 6.40
C ALA A 257 -6.11 26.12 6.00
N ASP A 258 -6.20 27.40 5.67
CA ASP A 258 -5.09 28.23 5.19
C ASP A 258 -4.41 27.73 3.90
N SER A 259 -5.15 26.97 3.07
CA SER A 259 -4.65 26.43 1.80
C SER A 259 -3.43 25.50 1.93
N VAL A 260 -3.26 24.85 3.09
CA VAL A 260 -2.18 23.91 3.34
C VAL A 260 -2.50 22.56 2.71
N TRP A 261 -1.71 22.15 1.70
CA TRP A 261 -1.74 20.81 1.14
C TRP A 261 -0.90 19.86 1.99
N ALA A 262 -1.33 18.61 2.11
CA ALA A 262 -0.55 17.58 2.83
C ALA A 262 0.78 17.29 2.12
N SER A 263 0.75 17.27 0.79
CA SER A 263 1.89 17.02 -0.10
C SER A 263 1.56 17.58 -1.48
N ASP A 264 2.52 17.63 -2.40
CA ASP A 264 2.30 17.76 -3.84
C ASP A 264 1.76 16.46 -4.45
N HIS A 265 1.78 15.36 -3.73
CA HIS A 265 1.07 14.13 -4.05
C HIS A 265 -0.24 14.00 -3.25
N PHE A 266 -1.20 13.29 -3.85
CA PHE A 266 -2.33 12.72 -3.16
C PHE A 266 -1.95 11.33 -2.65
N GLY A 267 -2.35 10.99 -1.42
CA GLY A 267 -2.14 9.64 -0.90
C GLY A 267 -3.18 8.65 -1.43
N LEU A 268 -2.87 7.38 -1.34
CA LEU A 268 -3.83 6.29 -1.55
C LEU A 268 -4.09 5.54 -0.24
N VAL A 269 -5.34 5.22 0.04
CA VAL A 269 -5.72 4.25 1.07
C VAL A 269 -6.42 3.07 0.42
N GLY A 270 -5.84 1.88 0.56
CA GLY A 270 -6.38 0.61 0.09
C GLY A 270 -6.92 -0.24 1.23
N LYS A 271 -8.08 -0.88 1.01
CA LYS A 271 -8.60 -1.94 1.88
C LYS A 271 -8.52 -3.27 1.16
N ILE A 272 -7.86 -4.23 1.80
CA ILE A 272 -7.53 -5.52 1.21
C ILE A 272 -8.14 -6.62 2.08
N ALA A 273 -9.13 -7.32 1.55
CA ALA A 273 -9.71 -8.49 2.20
C ALA A 273 -8.71 -9.64 2.16
N VAL A 274 -8.44 -10.24 3.32
CA VAL A 274 -7.58 -11.42 3.48
C VAL A 274 -8.46 -12.56 3.98
N ALA A 275 -8.71 -13.56 3.14
CA ALA A 275 -9.53 -14.70 3.52
C ALA A 275 -8.84 -15.54 4.59
N ARG A 276 -9.64 -16.11 5.50
CA ARG A 276 -9.17 -17.01 6.56
C ARG A 276 -8.76 -18.37 6.05
#